data_7667d61f2fd2e40edf18b85c75319488
#
_entry.id   7667d61f2fd2e40edf18b85c75319488
#
_cell.length_a   1.000
_cell.length_b   1.000
_cell.length_c   1.000
_cell.angle_alpha   90.00
_cell.angle_beta   90.00
_cell.angle_gamma   90.00
#
_symmetry.space_group_name_H-M   'P 1'
#
loop_
_entity.id
_entity.type
_entity.pdbx_description
1 polymer ?
#
loop_
_entity_poly.entity_id
_entity_poly.type
_entity_poly.pdbx_seq_one_letter_code
_entity_poly.pdbx_strand_id
1 'polypeptide(L)'
;MNKITKLFITFLSALTLTLASISSSFAKVEGEYIVLGAAVSLTGKYSSNGVHTQNGYNLAVERINSMGGIEVGGKKYKFEIIYYDDESNSGR
;
A
#
# COMPACT_ATOMS: atom_id res chain seq x y z
N MET A 1 -27.76 21.14 -8.72
CA MET A 1 -26.60 20.88 -7.84
C MET A 1 -26.07 22.19 -7.30
N ASN A 2 -25.91 22.32 -5.99
CA ASN A 2 -25.44 23.56 -5.40
C ASN A 2 -23.90 23.64 -5.45
N LYS A 3 -23.34 24.81 -5.09
CA LYS A 3 -21.88 25.04 -5.17
C LYS A 3 -21.09 24.10 -4.26
N ILE A 4 -21.62 23.70 -3.12
CA ILE A 4 -20.96 22.83 -2.16
C ILE A 4 -20.78 21.42 -2.73
N THR A 5 -21.80 20.89 -3.40
CA THR A 5 -21.76 19.57 -4.03
C THR A 5 -20.73 19.54 -5.17
N LYS A 6 -20.65 20.60 -5.99
CA LYS A 6 -19.67 20.70 -7.05
C LYS A 6 -18.23 20.73 -6.52
N LEU A 7 -18.00 21.49 -5.46
CA LEU A 7 -16.68 21.58 -4.84
C LEU A 7 -16.24 20.24 -4.26
N PHE A 8 -17.14 19.52 -3.63
CA PHE A 8 -16.88 18.19 -3.05
C PHE A 8 -16.49 17.17 -4.13
N ILE A 9 -17.20 17.15 -5.25
CA ILE A 9 -16.92 16.25 -6.37
C ILE A 9 -15.54 16.56 -6.97
N THR A 10 -15.19 17.83 -7.14
CA THR A 10 -13.89 18.24 -7.67
C THR A 10 -12.75 17.81 -6.75
N PHE A 11 -12.92 17.97 -5.45
CA PHE A 11 -11.92 17.55 -4.45
C PHE A 11 -11.69 16.04 -4.50
N LEU A 12 -12.75 15.26 -4.60
CA LEU A 12 -12.69 13.81 -4.65
C LEU A 12 -11.96 13.32 -5.91
N SER A 13 -12.19 13.95 -7.05
CA SER A 13 -11.49 13.65 -8.30
C SER A 13 -10.00 13.92 -8.21
N ALA A 14 -9.59 15.03 -7.61
CA ALA A 14 -8.20 15.37 -7.42
C ALA A 14 -7.47 14.34 -6.54
N LEU A 15 -8.11 13.89 -5.46
CA LEU A 15 -7.56 12.88 -4.57
C LEU A 15 -7.37 11.54 -5.30
N THR A 16 -8.33 11.15 -6.10
CA THR A 16 -8.25 9.90 -6.88
C THR A 16 -7.08 9.95 -7.88
N LEU A 17 -6.88 11.07 -8.54
CA LEU A 17 -5.79 11.25 -9.49
C LEU A 17 -4.42 11.16 -8.80
N THR A 18 -4.26 11.76 -7.64
CA THR A 18 -3.03 11.71 -6.86
C THR A 18 -2.68 10.27 -6.47
N LEU A 19 -3.67 9.49 -6.05
CA LEU A 19 -3.47 8.08 -5.70
C LEU A 19 -3.05 7.23 -6.89
N ALA A 20 -3.64 7.47 -8.06
CA ALA A 20 -3.26 6.76 -9.28
C ALA A 20 -1.80 7.03 -9.65
N SER A 21 -1.31 8.25 -9.47
CA SER A 21 0.09 8.61 -9.71
C SER A 21 1.05 7.88 -8.75
N ILE A 22 0.69 7.75 -7.49
CA ILE A 22 1.49 7.03 -6.49
C ILE A 22 1.52 5.54 -6.81
N SER A 23 0.39 4.95 -7.18
CA SER A 23 0.30 3.51 -7.45
C SER A 23 1.13 3.06 -8.65
N SER A 24 1.48 3.97 -9.58
CA SER A 24 2.30 3.62 -10.74
C SER A 24 3.76 3.35 -10.39
N SER A 25 4.28 3.79 -9.22
CA SER A 25 5.68 3.60 -8.83
C SER A 25 5.91 2.42 -7.90
N PHE A 26 5.10 2.20 -6.87
CA PHE A 26 5.34 1.17 -5.84
C PHE A 26 4.15 0.27 -5.57
N ALA A 27 2.97 0.65 -6.00
CA ALA A 27 1.75 -0.05 -5.67
C ALA A 27 0.85 -0.16 -6.89
N LYS A 28 0.00 -1.14 -6.88
CA LYS A 28 -1.04 -1.30 -7.88
C LYS A 28 -2.34 -1.68 -7.19
N VAL A 29 -3.47 -1.39 -7.82
CA VAL A 29 -4.78 -1.78 -7.33
C VAL A 29 -5.24 -3.01 -8.10
N GLU A 30 -5.55 -4.07 -7.37
CA GLU A 30 -6.13 -5.29 -7.90
C GLU A 30 -7.44 -5.60 -7.18
N GLY A 31 -8.57 -5.40 -7.87
CA GLY A 31 -9.88 -5.60 -7.25
C GLY A 31 -10.07 -4.67 -6.07
N GLU A 32 -10.22 -5.24 -4.87
CA GLU A 32 -10.42 -4.53 -3.61
C GLU A 32 -9.14 -4.41 -2.78
N TYR A 33 -7.99 -4.70 -3.36
CA TYR A 33 -6.69 -4.69 -2.69
C TYR A 33 -5.77 -3.66 -3.31
N ILE A 34 -5.01 -2.99 -2.44
CA ILE A 34 -3.85 -2.21 -2.83
C ILE A 34 -2.65 -3.11 -2.57
N VAL A 35 -1.94 -3.47 -3.64
CA VAL A 35 -0.81 -4.38 -3.56
C VAL A 35 0.48 -3.58 -3.50
N LEU A 36 1.23 -3.75 -2.42
CA LEU A 36 2.51 -3.08 -2.20
C LEU A 36 3.64 -4.07 -2.42
N GLY A 37 4.70 -3.63 -3.08
CA GLY A 37 5.93 -4.40 -3.18
C GLY A 37 6.93 -3.95 -2.13
N ALA A 38 7.59 -4.90 -1.46
CA ALA A 38 8.61 -4.60 -0.46
C ALA A 38 9.82 -5.51 -0.66
N ALA A 39 10.99 -4.91 -0.89
CA ALA A 39 12.25 -5.63 -0.92
C ALA A 39 12.84 -5.64 0.49
N VAL A 40 13.01 -6.81 1.05
CA VAL A 40 13.56 -6.98 2.40
C VAL A 40 14.57 -8.13 2.38
N SER A 41 15.49 -8.10 3.33
CA SER A 41 16.49 -9.16 3.45
C SER A 41 15.91 -10.32 4.25
N LEU A 42 15.37 -11.31 3.56
CA LEU A 42 14.81 -12.50 4.21
C LEU A 42 15.82 -13.62 4.35
N THR A 43 16.91 -13.58 3.58
CA THR A 43 18.06 -14.49 3.68
C THR A 43 19.36 -13.69 3.73
N GLY A 44 20.46 -14.37 4.06
CA GLY A 44 21.77 -13.75 4.12
C GLY A 44 22.05 -13.08 5.47
N LYS A 45 23.07 -12.25 5.52
CA LYS A 45 23.60 -11.69 6.79
C LYS A 45 22.65 -10.74 7.51
N TYR A 46 21.71 -10.15 6.80
CA TYR A 46 20.75 -9.21 7.38
C TYR A 46 19.35 -9.84 7.58
N SER A 47 19.25 -11.16 7.49
CA SER A 47 17.96 -11.83 7.54
C SER A 47 17.22 -11.62 8.86
N SER A 48 17.92 -11.51 9.98
CA SER A 48 17.29 -11.24 11.27
C SER A 48 16.55 -9.91 11.26
N ASN A 49 17.18 -8.85 10.78
CA ASN A 49 16.56 -7.54 10.65
C ASN A 49 15.44 -7.54 9.60
N GLY A 50 15.64 -8.23 8.49
CA GLY A 50 14.64 -8.33 7.43
C GLY A 50 13.37 -9.02 7.88
N VAL A 51 13.49 -10.10 8.64
CA VAL A 51 12.34 -10.82 9.20
C VAL A 51 11.60 -9.94 10.22
N HIS A 52 12.29 -9.20 11.06
CA HIS A 52 11.64 -8.25 11.96
C HIS A 52 10.88 -7.16 11.20
N THR A 53 11.46 -6.65 10.14
CA THR A 53 10.80 -5.66 9.27
C THR A 53 9.54 -6.25 8.64
N GLN A 54 9.63 -7.46 8.11
CA GLN A 54 8.48 -8.16 7.54
C GLN A 54 7.37 -8.34 8.55
N ASN A 55 7.71 -8.76 9.77
CA ASN A 55 6.74 -8.95 10.84
C ASN A 55 6.04 -7.64 11.19
N GLY A 56 6.78 -6.53 11.24
CA GLY A 56 6.22 -5.21 11.49
C GLY A 56 5.25 -4.77 10.40
N TYR A 57 5.61 -4.95 9.13
CA TYR A 57 4.74 -4.64 8.01
C TYR A 57 3.48 -5.50 8.01
N ASN A 58 3.63 -6.80 8.27
CA ASN A 58 2.49 -7.72 8.32
C ASN A 58 1.53 -7.34 9.45
N LEU A 59 2.04 -6.94 10.60
CA LEU A 59 1.21 -6.51 11.72
C LEU A 59 0.42 -5.25 11.36
N ALA A 60 1.07 -4.27 10.73
CA ALA A 60 0.41 -3.04 10.31
C ALA A 60 -0.70 -3.30 9.28
N VAL A 61 -0.41 -4.14 8.29
CA VAL A 61 -1.39 -4.53 7.26
C VAL A 61 -2.55 -5.28 7.87
N GLU A 62 -2.28 -6.23 8.75
CA GLU A 62 -3.32 -6.98 9.45
C GLU A 62 -4.25 -6.06 10.23
N ARG A 63 -3.69 -5.07 10.92
CA ARG A 63 -4.47 -4.10 11.69
C ARG A 63 -5.37 -3.26 10.79
N ILE A 64 -4.83 -2.74 9.69
CA ILE A 64 -5.61 -1.95 8.73
C ILE A 64 -6.72 -2.80 8.13
N ASN A 65 -6.41 -4.03 7.73
CA ASN A 65 -7.37 -4.92 7.09
C ASN A 65 -8.48 -5.38 8.06
N SER A 66 -8.14 -5.55 9.34
CA SER A 66 -9.13 -5.92 10.36
C SER A 66 -10.14 -4.81 10.62
N MET A 67 -9.78 -3.56 10.33
CA MET A 67 -10.69 -2.43 10.41
C MET A 67 -11.49 -2.20 9.12
N GLY A 68 -11.38 -3.11 8.16
CA GLY A 68 -12.07 -3.01 6.87
C GLY A 68 -11.25 -2.37 5.75
N GLY A 69 -9.99 -2.05 6.01
CA GLY A 69 -9.13 -1.36 5.06
C GLY A 69 -9.22 0.15 5.13
N ILE A 70 -8.77 0.83 4.11
CA ILE A 70 -8.86 2.29 3.99
C ILE A 70 -9.87 2.67 2.91
N GLU A 71 -10.51 3.81 3.12
CA GLU A 71 -11.49 4.34 2.17
C GLU A 71 -10.83 5.33 1.22
N VAL A 72 -10.97 5.06 -0.08
CA VAL A 72 -10.45 5.93 -1.14
C VAL A 72 -11.51 6.07 -2.21
N GLY A 73 -11.92 7.29 -2.47
CA GLY A 73 -12.93 7.55 -3.50
C GLY A 73 -14.28 6.89 -3.24
N GLY A 74 -14.66 6.74 -1.97
CA GLY A 74 -15.92 6.10 -1.59
C GLY A 74 -15.88 4.58 -1.59
N LYS A 75 -14.72 3.97 -1.85
CA LYS A 75 -14.53 2.53 -1.87
C LYS A 75 -13.47 2.14 -0.85
N LYS A 76 -13.69 1.03 -0.16
CA LYS A 76 -12.72 0.50 0.81
C LYS A 76 -11.77 -0.48 0.16
N TYR A 77 -10.49 -0.35 0.48
CA TYR A 77 -9.43 -1.22 -0.01
C TYR A 77 -8.66 -1.80 1.16
N LYS A 78 -8.39 -3.09 1.08
CA LYS A 78 -7.44 -3.75 1.96
C LYS A 78 -6.06 -3.70 1.35
N PHE A 79 -5.05 -3.95 2.17
CA PHE A 79 -3.66 -4.00 1.72
C PHE A 79 -3.17 -5.43 1.59
N GLU A 80 -2.29 -5.64 0.62
CA GLU A 80 -1.53 -6.86 0.46
C GLU A 80 -0.08 -6.47 0.17
N ILE A 81 0.88 -7.17 0.77
CA ILE A 81 2.30 -6.93 0.52
C ILE A 81 2.88 -8.15 -0.19
N ILE A 82 3.58 -7.90 -1.30
CA ILE A 82 4.39 -8.91 -1.97
C ILE A 82 5.84 -8.64 -1.60
N TYR A 83 6.47 -9.62 -0.96
CA TYR A 83 7.85 -9.49 -0.53
C TYR A 83 8.82 -10.04 -1.55
N TYR A 84 9.90 -9.31 -1.76
CA TYR A 84 11.01 -9.76 -2.58
C TYR A 84 12.24 -9.85 -1.67
N ASP A 85 12.86 -11.03 -1.64
CA ASP A 85 14.08 -11.23 -0.86
C ASP A 85 15.25 -10.63 -1.64
N ASP A 86 15.91 -9.62 -1.07
CA ASP A 86 17.11 -9.02 -1.67
C ASP A 86 18.37 -9.83 -1.35
N GLU A 87 18.25 -10.91 -0.58
CA GLU A 87 19.33 -11.82 -0.20
C GLU A 87 20.51 -11.12 0.52
N SER A 88 20.24 -9.99 1.17
CA SER A 88 21.23 -9.13 1.79
C SER A 88 22.27 -8.59 0.78
N ASN A 89 21.86 -8.45 -0.47
CA ASN A 89 22.72 -8.00 -1.57
C ASN A 89 22.24 -6.67 -2.10
N SER A 90 23.05 -5.62 -1.95
CA SER A 90 22.69 -4.27 -2.38
C SER A 90 22.59 -4.11 -3.90
N GLY A 91 23.09 -5.06 -4.68
CA GLY A 91 23.00 -5.07 -6.13
C GLY A 91 21.70 -5.63 -6.68
N ARG A 92 20.82 -6.09 -5.82
CA ARG A 92 19.55 -6.68 -6.23
C ARG A 92 18.36 -5.76 -6.19
#